data_892f9e2524c78f025121571ef7cca01b
#
_entry.id   892f9e2524c78f025121571ef7cca01b
#
_cell.length_a   1.000
_cell.length_b   1.000
_cell.length_c   1.000
_cell.angle_alpha   90.00
_cell.angle_beta   90.00
_cell.angle_gamma   90.00
#
_symmetry.space_group_name_H-M   'P 1'
#
loop_
_entity.id
_entity.type
_entity.pdbx_description
1 polymer ?
#
loop_
_entity_poly.entity_id
_entity_poly.type
_entity_poly.pdbx_seq_one_letter_code
_entity_poly.pdbx_strand_id
1 'polypeptide(L)'
;MKFQMNITTSYDDVCRFFSADDLKSFYKSHGCDGLEVMPLDNYDPADLEHPIPPEECSLIRSSMVRGVHCCCLGDWMDKDREELIRHYRKDLDYAKWMGAEYVVFHVVQVNDEEGFTYVMQHEDREVLTAAASFINELLEGQDYDFWFLMENLWWPGLNFLSPEDTRYLLERVHYEKKGFMLDTGHFLHTNLDLKTQEEGVDYLNQMLDAHGDLVSYIKGIHLQQSLTGDYVKEWLSTRHELPEDPS
;
A
#
# COMPACT_ATOMS: atom_id res chain seq x y z
N MET A 1 -15.47 -9.17 17.11
CA MET A 1 -14.75 -8.77 15.90
C MET A 1 -13.94 -10.00 15.48
N LYS A 2 -13.96 -10.41 14.22
CA LYS A 2 -13.15 -11.52 13.72
C LYS A 2 -11.97 -10.89 12.97
N PHE A 3 -10.76 -11.09 13.45
CA PHE A 3 -9.56 -10.68 12.75
C PHE A 3 -9.17 -11.76 11.76
N GLN A 4 -8.66 -11.35 10.61
CA GLN A 4 -7.98 -12.20 9.65
C GLN A 4 -6.50 -11.81 9.67
N MET A 5 -5.63 -12.81 9.58
CA MET A 5 -4.21 -12.62 9.42
C MET A 5 -3.79 -13.16 8.06
N ASN A 6 -3.23 -12.30 7.23
CA ASN A 6 -2.78 -12.64 5.89
C ASN A 6 -1.26 -12.45 5.80
N ILE A 7 -0.62 -13.22 4.95
CA ILE A 7 0.78 -12.99 4.57
C ILE A 7 0.76 -12.13 3.30
N THR A 8 1.43 -11.01 3.34
CA THR A 8 1.74 -10.24 2.13
C THR A 8 2.85 -10.96 1.38
N THR A 9 2.67 -11.19 0.10
CA THR A 9 3.60 -11.93 -0.74
C THR A 9 3.62 -11.37 -2.15
N SER A 10 4.76 -11.49 -2.78
CA SER A 10 4.93 -11.19 -4.19
C SER A 10 4.72 -12.44 -5.05
N TYR A 11 4.52 -12.22 -6.35
CA TYR A 11 4.42 -13.32 -7.30
C TYR A 11 5.69 -14.18 -7.33
N ASP A 12 6.86 -13.57 -7.28
CA ASP A 12 8.15 -14.27 -7.29
C ASP A 12 8.35 -15.16 -6.06
N ASP A 13 7.87 -14.71 -4.90
CA ASP A 13 7.91 -15.54 -3.69
C ASP A 13 7.02 -16.77 -3.83
N VAL A 14 5.86 -16.63 -4.44
CA VAL A 14 4.94 -17.75 -4.69
C VAL A 14 5.57 -18.79 -5.62
N CYS A 15 6.33 -18.37 -6.62
CA CYS A 15 7.00 -19.26 -7.55
C CYS A 15 8.03 -20.21 -6.89
N ARG A 16 8.41 -19.95 -5.63
CA ARG A 16 9.31 -20.83 -4.86
C ARG A 16 8.63 -22.08 -4.31
N PHE A 17 7.32 -22.14 -4.32
CA PHE A 17 6.57 -23.31 -3.86
C PHE A 17 6.33 -24.29 -5.00
N PHE A 18 6.37 -25.60 -4.67
CA PHE A 18 6.18 -26.68 -5.64
C PHE A 18 4.71 -26.87 -6.03
N SER A 19 3.78 -26.51 -5.14
CA SER A 19 2.35 -26.65 -5.40
C SER A 19 1.50 -25.65 -4.61
N ALA A 20 0.24 -25.50 -5.03
CA ALA A 20 -0.74 -24.69 -4.29
C ALA A 20 -1.00 -25.25 -2.87
N ASP A 21 -0.91 -26.57 -2.69
CA ASP A 21 -1.11 -27.19 -1.37
C ASP A 21 0.09 -26.91 -0.44
N ASP A 22 1.31 -26.86 -0.98
CA ASP A 22 2.50 -26.48 -0.20
C ASP A 22 2.39 -25.02 0.26
N LEU A 23 2.03 -24.11 -0.63
CA LEU A 23 1.80 -22.71 -0.30
C LEU A 23 0.71 -22.55 0.76
N LYS A 24 -0.41 -23.26 0.59
CA LYS A 24 -1.51 -23.26 1.56
C LYS A 24 -1.09 -23.82 2.91
N SER A 25 -0.31 -24.88 2.92
CA SER A 25 0.23 -25.48 4.15
C SER A 25 1.18 -24.51 4.84
N PHE A 26 1.98 -23.79 4.08
CA PHE A 26 2.90 -22.77 4.59
C PHE A 26 2.15 -21.69 5.36
N TYR A 27 1.23 -20.95 4.72
CA TYR A 27 0.57 -19.85 5.41
C TYR A 27 -0.33 -20.32 6.56
N LYS A 28 -0.95 -21.49 6.44
CA LYS A 28 -1.74 -22.10 7.54
C LYS A 28 -0.89 -22.49 8.74
N SER A 29 0.33 -23.01 8.52
CA SER A 29 1.24 -23.36 9.61
C SER A 29 1.71 -22.13 10.41
N HIS A 30 1.65 -20.96 9.82
CA HIS A 30 1.92 -19.67 10.47
C HIS A 30 0.68 -18.99 11.06
N GLY A 31 -0.45 -19.70 11.10
CA GLY A 31 -1.70 -19.19 11.66
C GLY A 31 -2.44 -18.19 10.77
N CYS A 32 -2.05 -18.08 9.50
CA CYS A 32 -2.64 -17.11 8.58
C CYS A 32 -3.88 -17.68 7.88
N ASP A 33 -4.82 -16.79 7.56
CA ASP A 33 -6.09 -17.10 6.90
C ASP A 33 -5.96 -17.13 5.38
N GLY A 34 -5.02 -16.39 4.83
CA GLY A 34 -4.79 -16.29 3.38
C GLY A 34 -3.60 -15.41 3.02
N LEU A 35 -3.64 -14.94 1.80
CA LEU A 35 -2.60 -14.13 1.18
C LEU A 35 -3.14 -12.73 0.85
N GLU A 36 -2.28 -11.75 1.01
CA GLU A 36 -2.34 -10.49 0.31
C GLU A 36 -1.27 -10.54 -0.78
N VAL A 37 -1.67 -10.39 -2.03
CA VAL A 37 -0.79 -10.60 -3.18
C VAL A 37 -0.49 -9.28 -3.87
N MET A 38 0.80 -9.02 -4.10
CA MET A 38 1.26 -8.00 -5.04
C MET A 38 1.45 -8.68 -6.40
N PRO A 39 0.60 -8.39 -7.41
CA PRO A 39 0.54 -9.18 -8.64
C PRO A 39 1.73 -8.97 -9.59
N LEU A 40 2.61 -7.99 -9.36
CA LEU A 40 3.38 -7.39 -10.45
C LEU A 40 4.90 -7.35 -10.29
N ASP A 41 5.55 -8.32 -9.67
CA ASP A 41 7.01 -8.31 -9.56
C ASP A 41 7.76 -8.43 -10.90
N ASN A 42 7.09 -8.87 -11.97
CA ASN A 42 7.66 -8.99 -13.33
C ASN A 42 6.92 -8.09 -14.35
N TYR A 43 6.48 -6.93 -13.90
CA TYR A 43 5.74 -6.01 -14.73
C TYR A 43 6.65 -5.30 -15.73
N ASP A 44 6.49 -5.59 -17.03
CA ASP A 44 6.94 -4.70 -18.09
C ASP A 44 5.91 -3.57 -18.26
N PRO A 45 6.24 -2.32 -17.94
CA PRO A 45 5.34 -1.19 -18.16
C PRO A 45 4.87 -1.06 -19.61
N ALA A 46 5.61 -1.63 -20.56
CA ALA A 46 5.24 -1.65 -21.98
C ALA A 46 4.19 -2.72 -22.30
N ASP A 47 3.99 -3.73 -21.44
CA ASP A 47 3.03 -4.82 -21.69
C ASP A 47 1.71 -4.61 -20.91
N LEU A 48 1.08 -3.46 -21.14
CA LEU A 48 -0.21 -3.11 -20.57
C LEU A 48 -1.39 -3.95 -21.10
N GLU A 49 -1.19 -4.74 -22.17
CA GLU A 49 -2.28 -5.45 -22.85
C GLU A 49 -2.51 -6.87 -22.31
N HIS A 50 -1.56 -7.42 -21.56
CA HIS A 50 -1.69 -8.77 -21.05
C HIS A 50 -1.87 -8.76 -19.54
N PRO A 51 -3.08 -9.08 -19.04
CA PRO A 51 -3.22 -9.42 -17.63
C PRO A 51 -2.31 -10.61 -17.32
N ILE A 52 -1.85 -10.74 -16.06
CA ILE A 52 -1.08 -11.91 -15.65
C ILE A 52 -1.82 -13.14 -16.14
N PRO A 53 -1.23 -13.97 -17.05
CA PRO A 53 -1.94 -15.12 -17.58
C PRO A 53 -2.33 -16.06 -16.45
N PRO A 54 -3.53 -16.66 -16.47
CA PRO A 54 -3.96 -17.63 -15.46
C PRO A 54 -2.97 -18.76 -15.24
N GLU A 55 -2.18 -19.09 -16.26
CA GLU A 55 -1.15 -20.11 -16.21
C GLU A 55 0.05 -19.71 -15.35
N GLU A 56 0.44 -18.44 -15.34
CA GLU A 56 1.53 -17.92 -14.50
C GLU A 56 1.13 -17.83 -13.03
N CYS A 57 -0.17 -17.65 -12.77
CA CYS A 57 -0.74 -17.72 -11.43
C CYS A 57 -1.17 -19.14 -11.02
N SER A 58 -0.61 -20.18 -11.63
CA SER A 58 -1.08 -21.57 -11.42
C SER A 58 -1.04 -22.04 -9.96
N LEU A 59 -0.13 -21.50 -9.17
CA LEU A 59 -0.03 -21.80 -7.73
C LEU A 59 -1.02 -20.99 -6.88
N ILE A 60 -1.36 -19.78 -7.29
CA ILE A 60 -2.30 -18.93 -6.57
C ILE A 60 -3.71 -19.30 -6.99
N ARG A 61 -4.55 -19.60 -6.00
CA ARG A 61 -5.97 -19.87 -6.19
C ARG A 61 -6.79 -18.76 -5.56
N SER A 62 -7.90 -18.39 -6.20
CA SER A 62 -8.80 -17.36 -5.67
C SER A 62 -9.19 -17.58 -4.20
N SER A 63 -9.36 -18.84 -3.78
CA SER A 63 -9.67 -19.19 -2.38
C SER A 63 -8.56 -18.89 -1.38
N MET A 64 -7.36 -18.58 -1.85
CA MET A 64 -6.17 -18.25 -1.01
C MET A 64 -5.98 -16.74 -0.89
N VAL A 65 -6.39 -15.98 -1.89
CA VAL A 65 -6.23 -14.52 -1.93
C VAL A 65 -7.34 -13.85 -1.14
N ARG A 66 -6.95 -13.00 -0.19
CA ARG A 66 -7.86 -12.16 0.60
C ARG A 66 -7.74 -10.71 0.20
N GLY A 67 -6.52 -10.27 -0.10
CA GLY A 67 -6.23 -8.92 -0.51
C GLY A 67 -5.31 -8.87 -1.73
N VAL A 68 -5.35 -7.75 -2.43
CA VAL A 68 -4.41 -7.40 -3.50
C VAL A 68 -3.80 -6.07 -3.16
N HIS A 69 -2.48 -6.04 -3.09
CA HIS A 69 -1.72 -4.82 -2.94
C HIS A 69 -1.42 -4.26 -4.32
N CYS A 70 -1.97 -3.09 -4.64
CA CYS A 70 -1.70 -2.45 -5.92
C CYS A 70 -0.22 -2.11 -6.05
N CYS A 71 0.29 -2.19 -7.28
CA CYS A 71 1.65 -1.84 -7.57
C CYS A 71 1.92 -0.36 -7.30
N CYS A 72 3.08 -0.08 -6.72
CA CYS A 72 3.50 1.28 -6.45
C CYS A 72 4.20 1.86 -7.67
N LEU A 73 3.64 2.91 -8.24
CA LEU A 73 4.30 3.69 -9.30
C LEU A 73 4.77 5.00 -8.72
N GLY A 74 6.10 5.18 -8.61
CA GLY A 74 6.70 6.44 -8.21
C GLY A 74 6.32 7.57 -9.17
N ASP A 75 6.41 8.81 -8.69
CA ASP A 75 6.22 10.06 -9.45
C ASP A 75 4.88 10.17 -10.19
N TRP A 76 3.83 9.54 -9.68
CA TRP A 76 2.58 9.50 -10.41
C TRP A 76 1.90 10.86 -10.59
N MET A 77 2.19 11.86 -9.78
CA MET A 77 1.67 13.21 -10.00
C MET A 77 2.17 13.84 -11.30
N ASP A 78 3.34 13.40 -11.78
CA ASP A 78 3.98 13.91 -12.99
C ASP A 78 3.76 12.99 -14.22
N LYS A 79 3.16 11.80 -14.03
CA LYS A 79 2.91 10.84 -15.11
C LYS A 79 1.62 11.11 -15.87
N ASP A 80 1.54 10.51 -17.06
CA ASP A 80 0.30 10.52 -17.85
C ASP A 80 -0.84 9.84 -17.08
N ARG A 81 -1.89 10.59 -16.81
CA ARG A 81 -3.02 10.15 -15.99
C ARG A 81 -3.79 8.97 -16.59
N GLU A 82 -3.91 8.91 -17.92
CA GLU A 82 -4.61 7.81 -18.59
C GLU A 82 -3.79 6.51 -18.47
N GLU A 83 -2.47 6.62 -18.56
CA GLU A 83 -1.55 5.50 -18.36
C GLU A 83 -1.65 4.97 -16.93
N LEU A 84 -1.63 5.85 -15.93
CA LEU A 84 -1.77 5.46 -14.54
C LEU A 84 -3.11 4.78 -14.25
N ILE A 85 -4.22 5.31 -14.78
CA ILE A 85 -5.54 4.70 -14.62
C ILE A 85 -5.57 3.30 -15.25
N ARG A 86 -5.01 3.13 -16.44
CA ARG A 86 -4.92 1.81 -17.09
C ARG A 86 -4.11 0.83 -16.25
N HIS A 87 -3.01 1.29 -15.69
CA HIS A 87 -2.14 0.47 -14.85
C HIS A 87 -2.87 0.00 -13.57
N TYR A 88 -3.38 0.93 -12.77
CA TYR A 88 -4.08 0.57 -11.54
C TYR A 88 -5.36 -0.24 -11.78
N ARG A 89 -6.07 -0.01 -12.90
CA ARG A 89 -7.23 -0.84 -13.26
C ARG A 89 -6.87 -2.30 -13.45
N LYS A 90 -5.69 -2.63 -13.96
CA LYS A 90 -5.23 -4.02 -14.05
C LYS A 90 -5.21 -4.69 -12.68
N ASP A 91 -4.66 -4.01 -11.68
CA ASP A 91 -4.61 -4.53 -10.31
C ASP A 91 -6.00 -4.72 -9.72
N LEU A 92 -6.89 -3.75 -9.95
CA LEU A 92 -8.26 -3.82 -9.49
C LEU A 92 -9.06 -4.94 -10.21
N ASP A 93 -8.85 -5.11 -11.51
CA ASP A 93 -9.46 -6.19 -12.29
C ASP A 93 -8.92 -7.55 -11.86
N TYR A 94 -7.63 -7.65 -11.57
CA TYR A 94 -7.03 -8.83 -10.98
C TYR A 94 -7.65 -9.15 -9.61
N ALA A 95 -7.79 -8.15 -8.74
CA ALA A 95 -8.44 -8.32 -7.45
C ALA A 95 -9.89 -8.81 -7.57
N LYS A 96 -10.66 -8.24 -8.50
CA LYS A 96 -12.02 -8.68 -8.83
C LYS A 96 -12.03 -10.12 -9.32
N TRP A 97 -11.13 -10.46 -10.25
CA TRP A 97 -11.03 -11.82 -10.79
C TRP A 97 -10.66 -12.85 -9.73
N MET A 98 -9.75 -12.50 -8.81
CA MET A 98 -9.37 -13.37 -7.70
C MET A 98 -10.45 -13.45 -6.61
N GLY A 99 -11.44 -12.58 -6.63
CA GLY A 99 -12.46 -12.49 -5.57
C GLY A 99 -11.90 -11.96 -4.26
N ALA A 100 -10.94 -11.05 -4.34
CA ALA A 100 -10.34 -10.41 -3.17
C ALA A 100 -11.39 -9.64 -2.34
N GLU A 101 -11.21 -9.66 -1.03
CA GLU A 101 -12.08 -8.95 -0.10
C GLU A 101 -11.70 -7.47 0.00
N TYR A 102 -10.42 -7.15 -0.27
CA TYR A 102 -9.90 -5.78 -0.25
C TYR A 102 -8.76 -5.59 -1.25
N VAL A 103 -8.52 -4.33 -1.58
CA VAL A 103 -7.31 -3.87 -2.26
C VAL A 103 -6.61 -2.83 -1.40
N VAL A 104 -5.29 -2.77 -1.49
CA VAL A 104 -4.46 -1.76 -0.83
C VAL A 104 -3.90 -0.82 -1.89
N PHE A 105 -4.03 0.46 -1.64
CA PHE A 105 -3.60 1.51 -2.54
C PHE A 105 -2.78 2.55 -1.78
N HIS A 106 -1.52 2.72 -2.13
CA HIS A 106 -0.70 3.79 -1.58
C HIS A 106 -1.27 5.16 -1.93
N VAL A 107 -1.57 5.96 -0.94
CA VAL A 107 -2.02 7.34 -1.13
C VAL A 107 -0.81 8.22 -1.14
N VAL A 108 -0.27 8.25 -2.10
CA VAL A 108 0.46 8.75 -3.23
C VAL A 108 1.94 8.58 -3.08
N GLN A 109 2.56 8.10 -4.11
CA GLN A 109 3.97 8.33 -4.30
C GLN A 109 4.17 9.68 -4.97
N VAL A 110 4.70 10.65 -4.21
CA VAL A 110 5.42 11.79 -4.78
C VAL A 110 6.71 11.27 -5.44
N ASN A 111 7.62 12.10 -5.87
CA ASN A 111 8.85 11.59 -6.47
C ASN A 111 9.76 10.89 -5.44
N ASP A 112 10.60 9.98 -5.90
CA ASP A 112 11.48 9.19 -5.04
C ASP A 112 12.49 10.07 -4.29
N GLU A 113 12.94 11.17 -4.89
CA GLU A 113 13.86 12.10 -4.24
C GLU A 113 13.23 12.68 -2.98
N GLU A 114 11.97 13.12 -3.07
CA GLU A 114 11.23 13.69 -1.96
C GLU A 114 11.01 12.66 -0.84
N GLY A 115 10.55 11.48 -1.22
CA GLY A 115 10.27 10.39 -0.27
C GLY A 115 11.51 9.89 0.46
N PHE A 116 12.63 9.74 -0.23
CA PHE A 116 13.84 9.16 0.33
C PHE A 116 14.85 10.17 0.88
N THR A 117 14.75 11.44 0.54
CA THR A 117 15.63 12.48 1.11
C THR A 117 15.01 13.23 2.28
N TYR A 118 13.70 13.10 2.48
CA TYR A 118 12.91 13.91 3.42
C TYR A 118 12.94 15.42 3.12
N VAL A 119 13.30 15.79 1.88
CA VAL A 119 13.21 17.18 1.39
C VAL A 119 11.87 17.35 0.70
N MET A 120 10.82 17.59 1.52
CA MET A 120 9.45 17.65 1.03
C MET A 120 9.22 18.92 0.17
N GLN A 121 8.67 18.72 -1.02
CA GLN A 121 8.38 19.78 -2.01
C GLN A 121 6.87 20.02 -2.14
N HIS A 122 6.05 19.04 -1.78
CA HIS A 122 4.60 19.11 -1.85
C HIS A 122 3.97 19.25 -0.46
N GLU A 123 2.77 19.81 -0.43
CA GLU A 123 1.95 19.92 0.78
C GLU A 123 0.98 18.72 0.88
N ASP A 124 0.75 18.18 2.08
CA ASP A 124 -0.17 17.06 2.28
C ASP A 124 -1.53 17.28 1.62
N ARG A 125 -2.10 18.47 1.79
CA ARG A 125 -3.42 18.82 1.25
C ARG A 125 -3.47 18.86 -0.27
N GLU A 126 -2.39 19.27 -0.93
CA GLU A 126 -2.24 19.24 -2.37
C GLU A 126 -2.28 17.81 -2.88
N VAL A 127 -1.46 16.97 -2.30
CA VAL A 127 -1.33 15.55 -2.64
C VAL A 127 -2.66 14.80 -2.39
N LEU A 128 -3.30 15.03 -1.25
CA LEU A 128 -4.59 14.40 -0.93
C LEU A 128 -5.72 14.85 -1.88
N THR A 129 -5.67 16.09 -2.37
CA THR A 129 -6.63 16.59 -3.35
C THR A 129 -6.48 15.88 -4.68
N ALA A 130 -5.24 15.73 -5.15
CA ALA A 130 -4.93 15.00 -6.37
C ALA A 130 -5.27 13.51 -6.24
N ALA A 131 -4.95 12.89 -5.09
CA ALA A 131 -5.28 11.50 -4.79
C ALA A 131 -6.77 11.24 -4.82
N ALA A 132 -7.58 12.04 -4.14
CA ALA A 132 -9.04 11.89 -4.14
C ALA A 132 -9.63 12.00 -5.54
N SER A 133 -9.14 12.94 -6.34
CA SER A 133 -9.56 13.10 -7.74
C SER A 133 -9.19 11.88 -8.58
N PHE A 134 -7.97 11.35 -8.40
CA PHE A 134 -7.49 10.16 -9.10
C PHE A 134 -8.29 8.91 -8.73
N ILE A 135 -8.47 8.67 -7.43
CA ILE A 135 -9.23 7.50 -6.93
C ILE A 135 -10.67 7.51 -7.45
N ASN A 136 -11.31 8.68 -7.44
CA ASN A 136 -12.69 8.79 -7.94
C ASN A 136 -12.77 8.45 -9.42
N GLU A 137 -11.86 8.95 -10.24
CA GLU A 137 -11.78 8.64 -11.67
C GLU A 137 -11.43 7.18 -11.94
N LEU A 138 -10.50 6.61 -11.16
CA LEU A 138 -10.11 5.21 -11.23
C LEU A 138 -11.31 4.27 -11.00
N LEU A 139 -12.18 4.61 -10.06
CA LEU A 139 -13.31 3.79 -9.62
C LEU A 139 -14.63 4.15 -10.32
N GLU A 140 -14.69 5.27 -11.06
CA GLU A 140 -15.91 5.71 -11.73
C GLU A 140 -16.42 4.69 -12.75
N GLY A 141 -17.71 4.33 -12.63
CA GLY A 141 -18.38 3.40 -13.55
C GLY A 141 -17.94 1.93 -13.42
N GLN A 142 -17.12 1.59 -12.43
CA GLN A 142 -16.68 0.23 -12.17
C GLN A 142 -17.64 -0.49 -11.20
N ASP A 143 -17.77 -1.80 -11.37
CA ASP A 143 -18.61 -2.67 -10.54
C ASP A 143 -17.78 -3.50 -9.54
N TYR A 144 -16.76 -2.89 -8.95
CA TYR A 144 -15.94 -3.51 -7.91
C TYR A 144 -16.74 -3.64 -6.61
N ASP A 145 -16.53 -4.73 -5.86
CA ASP A 145 -17.23 -5.04 -4.61
C ASP A 145 -16.28 -5.40 -3.44
N PHE A 146 -15.03 -4.96 -3.51
CA PHE A 146 -14.03 -5.11 -2.45
C PHE A 146 -13.90 -3.81 -1.64
N TRP A 147 -13.26 -3.89 -0.46
CA TRP A 147 -12.82 -2.71 0.27
C TRP A 147 -11.64 -2.05 -0.43
N PHE A 148 -11.76 -0.77 -0.70
CA PHE A 148 -10.64 0.04 -1.20
C PHE A 148 -9.93 0.69 -0.01
N LEU A 149 -8.75 0.18 0.34
CA LEU A 149 -7.99 0.59 1.51
C LEU A 149 -6.87 1.53 1.10
N MET A 150 -6.98 2.76 1.53
CA MET A 150 -5.98 3.81 1.31
C MET A 150 -4.88 3.67 2.35
N GLU A 151 -3.66 3.42 1.91
CA GLU A 151 -2.51 3.21 2.78
C GLU A 151 -1.70 4.48 2.96
N ASN A 152 -1.21 4.68 4.19
CA ASN A 152 -0.34 5.79 4.52
C ASN A 152 1.12 5.53 4.12
N LEU A 153 1.80 6.62 3.82
CA LEU A 153 3.24 6.69 3.59
C LEU A 153 3.86 7.71 4.57
N TRP A 154 5.18 7.90 4.53
CA TRP A 154 5.88 8.87 5.40
C TRP A 154 6.13 10.23 4.73
N TRP A 155 5.84 10.35 3.45
CA TRP A 155 5.97 11.58 2.65
C TRP A 155 4.64 12.32 2.51
N PRO A 156 4.59 13.47 1.80
CA PRO A 156 3.36 14.25 1.68
C PRO A 156 2.16 13.44 1.18
N GLY A 157 1.03 13.65 1.80
CA GLY A 157 -0.21 12.95 1.48
C GLY A 157 -0.88 12.34 2.70
N LEU A 158 -1.28 11.06 2.62
CA LEU A 158 -1.82 10.35 3.77
C LEU A 158 -0.68 9.81 4.63
N ASN A 159 -0.36 10.50 5.70
CA ASN A 159 0.70 10.13 6.64
C ASN A 159 0.20 9.97 8.08
N PHE A 160 -1.09 10.15 8.32
CA PHE A 160 -1.73 10.12 9.63
C PHE A 160 -1.16 11.11 10.67
N LEU A 161 -0.49 12.19 10.25
CA LEU A 161 -0.07 13.25 11.17
C LEU A 161 -1.20 14.20 11.53
N SER A 162 -2.19 14.35 10.64
CA SER A 162 -3.33 15.25 10.78
C SER A 162 -4.66 14.50 10.68
N PRO A 163 -5.45 14.40 11.76
CA PRO A 163 -6.82 13.87 11.68
C PRO A 163 -7.71 14.64 10.70
N GLU A 164 -7.46 15.95 10.55
CA GLU A 164 -8.21 16.80 9.64
C GLU A 164 -7.94 16.44 8.18
N ASP A 165 -6.69 16.15 7.84
CA ASP A 165 -6.29 15.72 6.50
C ASP A 165 -6.76 14.30 6.20
N THR A 166 -6.70 13.41 7.18
CA THR A 166 -7.27 12.07 7.07
C THR A 166 -8.77 12.12 6.77
N ARG A 167 -9.52 12.95 7.50
CA ARG A 167 -10.95 13.18 7.28
C ARG A 167 -11.21 13.79 5.91
N TYR A 168 -10.40 14.75 5.51
CA TYR A 168 -10.50 15.41 4.22
C TYR A 168 -10.44 14.41 3.05
N LEU A 169 -9.49 13.48 3.07
CA LEU A 169 -9.40 12.43 2.06
C LEU A 169 -10.62 11.51 2.10
N LEU A 170 -10.99 11.03 3.29
CA LEU A 170 -12.11 10.10 3.47
C LEU A 170 -13.42 10.66 2.90
N GLU A 171 -13.70 11.94 3.12
CA GLU A 171 -14.94 12.58 2.66
C GLU A 171 -14.96 12.82 1.15
N ARG A 172 -13.80 12.93 0.50
CA ARG A 172 -13.69 13.23 -0.94
C ARG A 172 -13.63 12.00 -1.83
N VAL A 173 -13.28 10.86 -1.31
CA VAL A 173 -13.36 9.61 -2.05
C VAL A 173 -14.81 9.13 -2.03
N HIS A 174 -15.42 8.91 -3.20
CA HIS A 174 -16.86 8.64 -3.33
C HIS A 174 -17.20 7.16 -3.28
N TYR A 175 -16.22 6.27 -3.29
CA TYR A 175 -16.45 4.83 -3.23
C TYR A 175 -17.03 4.43 -1.86
N GLU A 176 -18.07 3.58 -1.85
CA GLU A 176 -18.80 3.25 -0.62
C GLU A 176 -17.97 2.39 0.33
N LYS A 177 -17.37 1.30 -0.19
CA LYS A 177 -16.52 0.37 0.58
C LYS A 177 -15.09 0.88 0.67
N LYS A 178 -14.87 2.01 1.34
CA LYS A 178 -13.56 2.61 1.53
C LYS A 178 -13.13 2.59 2.98
N GLY A 179 -11.82 2.61 3.18
CA GLY A 179 -11.20 2.71 4.51
C GLY A 179 -9.72 2.94 4.38
N PHE A 180 -9.02 2.72 5.49
CA PHE A 180 -7.58 2.88 5.55
C PHE A 180 -6.89 1.55 5.81
N MET A 181 -5.73 1.38 5.21
CA MET A 181 -4.70 0.46 5.64
C MET A 181 -3.68 1.27 6.45
N LEU A 182 -3.47 0.88 7.70
CA LEU A 182 -2.42 1.47 8.52
C LEU A 182 -1.15 0.64 8.37
N ASP A 183 -0.17 1.15 7.63
CA ASP A 183 1.18 0.61 7.69
C ASP A 183 1.94 1.26 8.84
N THR A 184 2.27 0.44 9.85
CA THR A 184 2.95 0.89 11.05
C THR A 184 4.40 1.29 10.80
N GLY A 185 5.06 0.64 9.84
CA GLY A 185 6.43 0.97 9.44
C GLY A 185 6.50 2.33 8.77
N HIS A 186 5.62 2.57 7.80
CA HIS A 186 5.50 3.87 7.14
C HIS A 186 5.19 4.99 8.14
N PHE A 187 4.28 4.73 9.09
CA PHE A 187 3.97 5.73 10.12
C PHE A 187 5.17 6.05 11.02
N LEU A 188 5.95 5.05 11.43
CA LEU A 188 7.13 5.28 12.25
C LEU A 188 8.20 6.11 11.52
N HIS A 189 8.27 6.03 10.19
CA HIS A 189 9.18 6.85 9.39
C HIS A 189 8.81 8.34 9.33
N THR A 190 7.61 8.73 9.77
CA THR A 190 7.25 10.16 9.90
C THR A 190 7.95 10.84 11.08
N ASN A 191 8.55 10.06 12.01
CA ASN A 191 9.24 10.59 13.19
C ASN A 191 10.64 9.97 13.35
N LEU A 192 11.66 10.69 12.90
CA LEU A 192 13.06 10.26 12.96
C LEU A 192 13.71 10.47 14.34
N ASP A 193 12.99 10.94 15.33
CA ASP A 193 13.51 11.13 16.68
C ASP A 193 13.23 9.94 17.62
N LEU A 194 12.48 8.94 17.15
CA LEU A 194 12.22 7.71 17.88
C LEU A 194 13.49 6.90 18.09
N LYS A 195 13.69 6.38 19.32
CA LYS A 195 14.90 5.65 19.72
C LYS A 195 14.63 4.26 20.27
N THR A 196 13.43 4.01 20.76
CA THR A 196 13.06 2.74 21.37
C THR A 196 11.74 2.22 20.82
N GLN A 197 11.49 0.93 21.01
CA GLN A 197 10.21 0.30 20.62
C GLN A 197 9.04 0.90 21.42
N GLU A 198 9.25 1.20 22.70
CA GLU A 198 8.24 1.82 23.56
C GLU A 198 7.84 3.19 23.02
N GLU A 199 8.82 4.03 22.64
CA GLU A 199 8.51 5.32 22.01
C GLU A 199 7.73 5.16 20.71
N GLY A 200 8.04 4.14 19.89
CA GLY A 200 7.28 3.82 18.68
C GLY A 200 5.82 3.42 18.97
N VAL A 201 5.60 2.59 19.98
CA VAL A 201 4.26 2.19 20.41
C VAL A 201 3.49 3.38 20.96
N ASP A 202 4.14 4.23 21.78
CA ASP A 202 3.52 5.44 22.31
C ASP A 202 3.15 6.42 21.19
N TYR A 203 3.97 6.56 20.18
CA TYR A 203 3.72 7.40 19.01
C TYR A 203 2.51 6.92 18.21
N LEU A 204 2.41 5.60 17.97
CA LEU A 204 1.23 4.98 17.35
C LEU A 204 -0.04 5.21 18.17
N ASN A 205 0.02 5.02 19.49
CA ASN A 205 -1.12 5.26 20.37
C ASN A 205 -1.57 6.72 20.35
N GLN A 206 -0.63 7.68 20.37
CA GLN A 206 -0.96 9.10 20.26
C GLN A 206 -1.68 9.44 18.95
N MET A 207 -1.26 8.84 17.84
CA MET A 207 -1.95 8.98 16.56
C MET A 207 -3.37 8.44 16.61
N LEU A 208 -3.56 7.22 17.13
CA LEU A 208 -4.89 6.61 17.26
C LEU A 208 -5.82 7.44 18.16
N ASP A 209 -5.32 7.92 19.29
CA ASP A 209 -6.07 8.78 20.19
C ASP A 209 -6.49 10.10 19.53
N ALA A 210 -5.58 10.72 18.78
CA ALA A 210 -5.86 11.96 18.04
C ALA A 210 -6.91 11.76 16.94
N HIS A 211 -6.91 10.61 16.26
CA HIS A 211 -7.84 10.31 15.18
C HIS A 211 -9.25 9.95 15.65
N GLY A 212 -9.42 9.52 16.89
CA GLY A 212 -10.73 9.33 17.51
C GLY A 212 -11.69 8.45 16.69
N ASP A 213 -12.78 9.01 16.19
CA ASP A 213 -13.79 8.30 15.40
C ASP A 213 -13.25 7.79 14.05
N LEU A 214 -12.23 8.41 13.49
CA LEU A 214 -11.59 8.00 12.24
C LEU A 214 -10.91 6.64 12.34
N VAL A 215 -10.49 6.22 13.53
CA VAL A 215 -9.91 4.88 13.77
C VAL A 215 -10.87 3.77 13.31
N SER A 216 -12.18 4.01 13.35
CA SER A 216 -13.18 3.06 12.87
C SER A 216 -13.10 2.77 11.35
N TYR A 217 -12.43 3.63 10.60
CA TYR A 217 -12.19 3.48 9.16
C TYR A 217 -10.88 2.75 8.85
N ILE A 218 -10.02 2.49 9.83
CA ILE A 218 -8.89 1.59 9.67
C ILE A 218 -9.43 0.17 9.58
N LYS A 219 -9.32 -0.46 8.42
CA LYS A 219 -9.86 -1.79 8.14
C LYS A 219 -8.80 -2.87 8.06
N GLY A 220 -7.55 -2.47 7.84
CA GLY A 220 -6.39 -3.33 7.82
C GLY A 220 -5.18 -2.68 8.46
N ILE A 221 -4.22 -3.51 8.85
CA ILE A 221 -2.94 -3.07 9.40
C ILE A 221 -1.84 -3.88 8.72
N HIS A 222 -0.90 -3.20 8.08
CA HIS A 222 0.40 -3.76 7.77
C HIS A 222 1.27 -3.60 9.01
N LEU A 223 1.44 -4.71 9.72
CA LEU A 223 2.22 -4.72 10.96
C LEU A 223 3.69 -4.95 10.60
N GLN A 224 4.44 -3.88 10.60
CA GLN A 224 5.87 -3.89 10.32
C GLN A 224 6.65 -3.36 11.52
N GLN A 225 7.82 -3.96 11.73
CA GLN A 225 8.82 -3.46 12.67
C GLN A 225 9.95 -2.81 11.86
N SER A 226 9.72 -1.57 11.44
CA SER A 226 10.70 -0.80 10.67
C SER A 226 11.74 -0.16 11.58
N LEU A 227 12.98 -0.12 11.08
CA LEU A 227 14.05 0.68 11.68
C LEU A 227 13.88 2.13 11.24
N THR A 228 13.72 3.03 12.20
CA THR A 228 13.58 4.48 11.98
C THR A 228 14.62 5.25 12.81
N GLY A 229 14.46 6.54 12.98
CA GLY A 229 15.30 7.37 13.81
C GLY A 229 16.74 7.43 13.32
N ASP A 230 17.70 7.12 14.21
CA ASP A 230 19.12 7.23 13.92
C ASP A 230 19.55 6.34 12.72
N TYR A 231 18.91 5.21 12.51
CA TYR A 231 19.16 4.36 11.33
C TYR A 231 18.89 5.09 10.02
N VAL A 232 17.74 5.75 9.91
CA VAL A 232 17.40 6.53 8.71
C VAL A 232 18.31 7.75 8.57
N LYS A 233 18.61 8.45 9.66
CA LYS A 233 19.53 9.60 9.65
C LYS A 233 20.93 9.20 9.19
N GLU A 234 21.45 8.06 9.64
CA GLU A 234 22.73 7.52 9.20
C GLU A 234 22.70 7.16 7.72
N TRP A 235 21.67 6.46 7.29
CA TRP A 235 21.48 6.11 5.88
C TRP A 235 21.43 7.37 4.98
N LEU A 236 20.67 8.39 5.35
CA LEU A 236 20.62 9.67 4.63
C LEU A 236 21.98 10.36 4.57
N SER A 237 22.78 10.30 5.65
CA SER A 237 24.09 10.93 5.71
C SER A 237 25.15 10.23 4.87
N THR A 238 24.97 8.93 4.61
CA THR A 238 25.90 8.10 3.82
C THR A 238 25.52 7.97 2.36
N ARG A 239 24.32 8.41 2.00
CA ARG A 239 23.81 8.33 0.62
C ARG A 239 24.51 9.37 -0.25
N HIS A 240 25.63 8.97 -0.83
CA HIS A 240 26.28 9.68 -1.91
C HIS A 240 25.75 9.10 -3.23
N GLU A 241 24.78 9.78 -3.86
CA GLU A 241 24.22 9.48 -5.17
C GLU A 241 23.47 8.14 -5.25
N LEU A 242 22.24 8.18 -5.74
CA LEU A 242 21.56 6.98 -6.26
C LEU A 242 22.45 6.37 -7.33
N PRO A 243 22.67 5.04 -7.35
CA PRO A 243 23.36 4.45 -8.47
C PRO A 243 22.62 4.87 -9.75
N GLU A 244 23.36 5.43 -10.71
CA GLU A 244 22.86 5.64 -12.05
C GLU A 244 22.53 4.27 -12.62
N ASP A 245 21.27 3.87 -12.58
CA ASP A 245 20.72 2.62 -13.08
C ASP A 245 20.95 1.37 -12.18
N PRO A 246 19.92 0.86 -11.51
CA PRO A 246 19.93 -0.48 -10.98
C PRO A 246 19.59 -1.47 -12.13
N SER A 247 20.58 -1.82 -12.94
CA SER A 247 20.46 -2.93 -13.88
C SER A 247 20.55 -4.27 -13.17
#